data_1a1f10427b680bf6c1918d45d051e4b7
#
_entry.id   1a1f10427b680bf6c1918d45d051e4b7
#
_cell.length_a   1.000
_cell.length_b   1.000
_cell.length_c   1.000
_cell.angle_alpha   90.00
_cell.angle_beta   90.00
_cell.angle_gamma   90.00
#
_symmetry.space_group_name_H-M   'P 1'
#
loop_
_entity.id
_entity.type
_entity.pdbx_description
1 polymer ?
#
loop_
_entity_poly.entity_id
_entity_poly.type
_entity_poly.pdbx_seq_one_letter_code
_entity_poly.pdbx_strand_id
1 'polypeptide(L)'
;MEKILDWIAYGVARSLIFLFGRIPIETSLGIGDAIGKTVFYFSKKRRVAYVNLKNALGTRLSPRERWKTVRDHYGHIGQNIVEVMSFPKLTPRHIEDHIKIHHLERFEDLVKSGRGGVLLTGHFGNWELLQVVAGLRGTPIYVLARDQKFPKVNELLNQLRETHGSVAVGRGVGVRALIKALREKKMIGVLGDQSAGKTEGIILPFFGKKTSVPTGAFELAIRTDSLLMPSYMVRIDRSRHEIFVEETLQDDPSADTETRVRSLARQYLDSLERFISQYPGQWLWENKRWKYSWSRKIVILSDGKAGHFKQSDVVAEMMSSFTEFHGRAGLEFQTEKIHIEYRSSLHRALLFLMAPFLKPWIQGRIEWLRIFLKPQCHQAVEEATADFIIAAGSGLAPVQQILARETGAKTIVIMKPPFPY
;
A
#
# COMPACT_ATOMS: atom_id res chain seq x y z
N MET A 1 -3.63 23.06 -24.74
CA MET A 1 -4.62 22.28 -23.97
C MET A 1 -4.12 21.99 -22.55
N GLU A 2 -2.91 21.45 -22.35
CA GLU A 2 -2.40 21.12 -20.99
C GLU A 2 -2.25 22.35 -20.08
N LYS A 3 -1.76 23.49 -20.58
CA LYS A 3 -1.67 24.73 -19.78
C LYS A 3 -3.04 25.23 -19.30
N ILE A 4 -4.08 25.12 -20.11
CA ILE A 4 -5.44 25.51 -19.73
C ILE A 4 -5.98 24.59 -18.65
N LEU A 5 -5.77 23.27 -18.79
CA LEU A 5 -6.15 22.29 -17.78
C LEU A 5 -5.42 22.51 -16.44
N ASP A 6 -4.15 22.93 -16.47
CA ASP A 6 -3.38 23.27 -15.26
C ASP A 6 -3.98 24.48 -14.54
N TRP A 7 -4.36 25.55 -15.28
CA TRP A 7 -5.03 26.71 -14.70
C TRP A 7 -6.42 26.38 -14.12
N ILE A 8 -7.20 25.53 -14.82
CA ILE A 8 -8.51 25.07 -14.31
C ILE A 8 -8.30 24.26 -13.03
N ALA A 9 -7.38 23.30 -13.02
CA ALA A 9 -7.09 22.48 -11.85
C ALA A 9 -6.61 23.33 -10.66
N TYR A 10 -5.76 24.33 -10.93
CA TYR A 10 -5.31 25.29 -9.92
C TYR A 10 -6.48 26.12 -9.36
N GLY A 11 -7.35 26.66 -10.24
CA GLY A 11 -8.52 27.42 -9.83
C GLY A 11 -9.48 26.60 -8.94
N VAL A 12 -9.73 25.36 -9.33
CA VAL A 12 -10.53 24.41 -8.53
C VAL A 12 -9.88 24.16 -7.17
N ALA A 13 -8.56 23.86 -7.14
CA ALA A 13 -7.85 23.62 -5.89
C ALA A 13 -7.88 24.85 -4.95
N ARG A 14 -7.66 26.05 -5.48
CA ARG A 14 -7.75 27.31 -4.72
C ARG A 14 -9.16 27.53 -4.16
N SER A 15 -10.20 27.28 -4.97
CA SER A 15 -11.59 27.41 -4.54
C SER A 15 -11.93 26.42 -3.42
N LEU A 16 -11.45 25.18 -3.51
CA LEU A 16 -11.65 24.18 -2.46
C LEU A 16 -10.92 24.57 -1.17
N ILE A 17 -9.67 25.05 -1.24
CA ILE A 17 -8.92 25.55 -0.07
C ILE A 17 -9.67 26.69 0.59
N PHE A 18 -10.19 27.65 -0.20
CA PHE A 18 -10.97 28.76 0.31
C PHE A 18 -12.28 28.30 0.97
N LEU A 19 -12.99 27.35 0.36
CA LEU A 19 -14.23 26.80 0.90
C LEU A 19 -14.01 26.04 2.20
N PHE A 20 -13.12 25.05 2.20
CA PHE A 20 -12.77 24.27 3.39
C PHE A 20 -12.11 25.15 4.47
N GLY A 21 -11.51 26.25 4.01
CA GLY A 21 -11.02 27.30 4.85
C GLY A 21 -12.07 27.99 5.71
N ARG A 22 -13.34 27.97 5.37
CA ARG A 22 -14.45 28.62 6.07
C ARG A 22 -15.35 27.67 6.84
N ILE A 23 -15.28 26.39 6.55
CA ILE A 23 -16.10 25.37 7.20
C ILE A 23 -15.34 24.85 8.44
N PRO A 24 -16.04 24.54 9.55
CA PRO A 24 -15.41 23.88 10.70
C PRO A 24 -14.69 22.59 10.28
N ILE A 25 -13.52 22.33 10.86
CA ILE A 25 -12.64 21.22 10.45
C ILE A 25 -13.38 19.87 10.52
N GLU A 26 -14.14 19.63 11.57
CA GLU A 26 -14.91 18.39 11.75
C GLU A 26 -15.89 18.13 10.61
N THR A 27 -16.60 19.19 10.17
CA THR A 27 -17.53 19.11 9.03
C THR A 27 -16.77 18.86 7.73
N SER A 28 -15.67 19.58 7.53
CA SER A 28 -14.80 19.43 6.34
C SER A 28 -14.28 18.00 6.21
N LEU A 29 -13.82 17.42 7.32
CA LEU A 29 -13.34 16.03 7.36
C LEU A 29 -14.46 15.02 7.12
N GLY A 30 -15.69 15.29 7.61
CA GLY A 30 -16.87 14.48 7.30
C GLY A 30 -17.21 14.49 5.82
N ILE A 31 -17.09 15.64 5.15
CA ILE A 31 -17.25 15.78 3.69
C ILE A 31 -16.15 15.01 2.97
N GLY A 32 -14.90 15.14 3.40
CA GLY A 32 -13.75 14.40 2.84
C GLY A 32 -13.95 12.89 2.91
N ASP A 33 -14.38 12.38 4.07
CA ASP A 33 -14.71 10.96 4.26
C ASP A 33 -15.79 10.48 3.30
N ALA A 34 -16.89 11.23 3.19
CA ALA A 34 -18.01 10.89 2.31
C ALA A 34 -17.61 10.89 0.83
N ILE A 35 -16.84 11.88 0.39
CA ILE A 35 -16.29 11.96 -0.98
C ILE A 35 -15.37 10.77 -1.22
N GLY A 36 -14.43 10.49 -0.33
CA GLY A 36 -13.50 9.37 -0.45
C GLY A 36 -14.24 8.03 -0.59
N LYS A 37 -15.21 7.76 0.30
CA LYS A 37 -16.05 6.55 0.24
C LYS A 37 -16.89 6.48 -1.04
N THR A 38 -17.29 7.61 -1.62
CA THR A 38 -17.98 7.67 -2.91
C THR A 38 -17.02 7.32 -4.05
N VAL A 39 -15.82 7.90 -4.07
CA VAL A 39 -14.76 7.61 -5.05
C VAL A 39 -14.40 6.12 -5.07
N PHE A 40 -14.43 5.44 -3.92
CA PHE A 40 -14.20 4.00 -3.85
C PHE A 40 -15.07 3.20 -4.82
N TYR A 41 -16.34 3.53 -4.99
CA TYR A 41 -17.22 2.77 -5.88
C TYR A 41 -16.87 2.91 -7.36
N PHE A 42 -16.24 4.00 -7.77
CA PHE A 42 -15.85 4.30 -9.15
C PHE A 42 -14.38 4.02 -9.46
N SER A 43 -13.54 3.91 -8.42
CA SER A 43 -12.10 3.74 -8.58
C SER A 43 -11.73 2.33 -9.07
N LYS A 44 -11.00 2.25 -10.16
CA LYS A 44 -10.38 0.99 -10.62
C LYS A 44 -9.28 0.51 -9.65
N LYS A 45 -8.66 1.42 -8.91
CA LYS A 45 -7.57 1.10 -7.97
C LYS A 45 -8.06 0.37 -6.71
N ARG A 46 -9.36 0.45 -6.38
CA ARG A 46 -9.93 -0.32 -5.26
C ARG A 46 -9.64 -1.82 -5.35
N ARG A 47 -9.57 -2.35 -6.58
CA ARG A 47 -9.24 -3.77 -6.81
C ARG A 47 -7.80 -4.08 -6.40
N VAL A 48 -6.87 -3.18 -6.71
CA VAL A 48 -5.47 -3.31 -6.30
C VAL A 48 -5.38 -3.24 -4.78
N ALA A 49 -6.05 -2.28 -4.16
CA ALA A 49 -6.08 -2.10 -2.71
C ALA A 49 -6.62 -3.36 -2.00
N TYR A 50 -7.72 -3.92 -2.50
CA TYR A 50 -8.29 -5.14 -1.94
C TYR A 50 -7.33 -6.34 -2.03
N VAL A 51 -6.72 -6.55 -3.19
CA VAL A 51 -5.76 -7.65 -3.43
C VAL A 51 -4.53 -7.49 -2.55
N ASN A 52 -4.01 -6.27 -2.43
CA ASN A 52 -2.88 -5.99 -1.55
C ASN A 52 -3.22 -6.30 -0.09
N LEU A 53 -4.39 -5.85 0.39
CA LEU A 53 -4.85 -6.13 1.74
C LEU A 53 -5.03 -7.65 1.97
N LYS A 54 -5.60 -8.37 1.00
CA LYS A 54 -5.72 -9.84 1.06
C LYS A 54 -4.35 -10.52 1.11
N ASN A 55 -3.38 -10.05 0.32
CA ASN A 55 -2.02 -10.59 0.31
C ASN A 55 -1.27 -10.34 1.62
N ALA A 56 -1.51 -9.20 2.29
CA ALA A 56 -0.84 -8.84 3.52
C ALA A 56 -1.46 -9.51 4.75
N LEU A 57 -2.78 -9.41 4.89
CA LEU A 57 -3.47 -9.84 6.11
C LEU A 57 -4.20 -11.19 5.97
N GLY A 58 -4.32 -11.71 4.74
CA GLY A 58 -4.83 -13.06 4.47
C GLY A 58 -6.16 -13.34 5.17
N THR A 59 -6.18 -14.42 5.95
CA THR A 59 -7.36 -14.91 6.71
C THR A 59 -7.65 -14.11 7.97
N ARG A 60 -6.79 -13.16 8.38
CA ARG A 60 -7.05 -12.28 9.54
C ARG A 60 -8.30 -11.42 9.38
N LEU A 61 -8.72 -11.19 8.15
CA LEU A 61 -9.92 -10.43 7.81
C LEU A 61 -10.80 -11.27 6.87
N SER A 62 -12.10 -11.35 7.14
CA SER A 62 -13.07 -11.91 6.20
C SER A 62 -13.16 -11.08 4.91
N PRO A 63 -13.72 -11.62 3.82
CA PRO A 63 -13.91 -10.87 2.58
C PRO A 63 -14.68 -9.55 2.77
N ARG A 64 -15.70 -9.55 3.64
CA ARG A 64 -16.51 -8.35 3.96
C ARG A 64 -15.71 -7.32 4.74
N GLU A 65 -14.93 -7.77 5.73
CA GLU A 65 -14.06 -6.87 6.51
C GLU A 65 -13.00 -6.25 5.60
N ARG A 66 -12.34 -7.04 4.73
CA ARG A 66 -11.41 -6.50 3.73
C ARG A 66 -12.05 -5.44 2.85
N TRP A 67 -13.26 -5.71 2.36
CA TRP A 67 -13.98 -4.77 1.51
C TRP A 67 -14.33 -3.48 2.26
N LYS A 68 -14.79 -3.60 3.52
CA LYS A 68 -15.06 -2.45 4.41
C LYS A 68 -13.77 -1.67 4.68
N THR A 69 -12.68 -2.33 5.03
CA THR A 69 -11.38 -1.71 5.30
C THR A 69 -10.88 -0.90 4.11
N VAL A 70 -10.98 -1.45 2.88
CA VAL A 70 -10.59 -0.70 1.68
C VAL A 70 -11.52 0.50 1.44
N ARG A 71 -12.81 0.38 1.69
CA ARG A 71 -13.74 1.52 1.57
C ARG A 71 -13.42 2.62 2.60
N ASP A 72 -13.15 2.23 3.83
CA ASP A 72 -12.80 3.16 4.90
C ASP A 72 -11.43 3.82 4.64
N HIS A 73 -10.47 3.08 4.06
CA HIS A 73 -9.21 3.63 3.55
C HIS A 73 -9.43 4.78 2.54
N TYR A 74 -10.37 4.65 1.60
CA TYR A 74 -10.71 5.75 0.69
C TYR A 74 -11.29 6.95 1.43
N GLY A 75 -12.07 6.72 2.49
CA GLY A 75 -12.52 7.78 3.39
C GLY A 75 -11.35 8.52 4.03
N HIS A 76 -10.36 7.80 4.56
CA HIS A 76 -9.13 8.39 5.13
C HIS A 76 -8.35 9.21 4.11
N ILE A 77 -8.22 8.76 2.85
CA ILE A 77 -7.58 9.55 1.79
C ILE A 77 -8.34 10.87 1.58
N GLY A 78 -9.67 10.83 1.52
CA GLY A 78 -10.49 12.03 1.39
C GLY A 78 -10.29 13.01 2.55
N GLN A 79 -10.23 12.51 3.78
CA GLN A 79 -9.92 13.31 4.97
C GLN A 79 -8.52 13.91 4.91
N ASN A 80 -7.49 13.13 4.53
CA ASN A 80 -6.12 13.62 4.40
C ASN A 80 -6.01 14.77 3.38
N ILE A 81 -6.70 14.68 2.25
CA ILE A 81 -6.72 15.75 1.25
C ILE A 81 -7.32 17.04 1.84
N VAL A 82 -8.41 16.94 2.60
CA VAL A 82 -9.04 18.09 3.27
C VAL A 82 -8.13 18.68 4.33
N GLU A 83 -7.44 17.87 5.12
CA GLU A 83 -6.48 18.35 6.12
C GLU A 83 -5.30 19.09 5.48
N VAL A 84 -4.75 18.60 4.38
CA VAL A 84 -3.69 19.32 3.64
C VAL A 84 -4.16 20.71 3.22
N MET A 85 -5.41 20.85 2.76
CA MET A 85 -5.98 22.16 2.42
C MET A 85 -6.14 23.07 3.63
N SER A 86 -6.14 22.51 4.84
CA SER A 86 -6.33 23.25 6.10
C SER A 86 -5.01 23.61 6.80
N PHE A 87 -3.85 23.16 6.31
CA PHE A 87 -2.54 23.41 6.93
C PHE A 87 -2.27 24.88 7.31
N PRO A 88 -2.60 25.89 6.47
CA PRO A 88 -2.36 27.28 6.82
C PRO A 88 -3.09 27.79 8.08
N LYS A 89 -4.10 27.04 8.55
CA LYS A 89 -4.89 27.40 9.74
C LYS A 89 -4.43 26.70 11.01
N LEU A 90 -3.57 25.71 10.88
CA LEU A 90 -3.09 24.95 12.02
C LEU A 90 -2.20 25.84 12.88
N THR A 91 -2.41 25.77 14.18
CA THR A 91 -1.68 26.54 15.18
C THR A 91 -1.04 25.58 16.20
N PRO A 92 -0.04 26.00 16.99
CA PRO A 92 0.49 25.17 18.08
C PRO A 92 -0.61 24.65 19.00
N ARG A 93 -1.59 25.50 19.36
CA ARG A 93 -2.73 25.10 20.20
C ARG A 93 -3.56 23.99 19.55
N HIS A 94 -3.80 24.07 18.24
CA HIS A 94 -4.51 22.99 17.54
C HIS A 94 -3.77 21.64 17.64
N ILE A 95 -2.43 21.69 17.57
CA ILE A 95 -1.62 20.47 17.73
C ILE A 95 -1.77 19.92 19.16
N GLU A 96 -1.71 20.77 20.17
CA GLU A 96 -1.87 20.37 21.59
C GLU A 96 -3.24 19.75 21.85
N ASP A 97 -4.30 20.34 21.30
CA ASP A 97 -5.69 19.91 21.53
C ASP A 97 -6.07 18.61 20.77
N HIS A 98 -5.42 18.34 19.61
CA HIS A 98 -5.86 17.28 18.70
C HIS A 98 -4.82 16.20 18.39
N ILE A 99 -3.55 16.41 18.74
CA ILE A 99 -2.48 15.48 18.40
C ILE A 99 -1.71 15.04 19.64
N LYS A 100 -1.89 13.79 20.01
CA LYS A 100 -1.10 13.16 21.06
C LYS A 100 0.18 12.57 20.48
N ILE A 101 1.32 12.87 21.09
CA ILE A 101 2.62 12.33 20.67
C ILE A 101 3.11 11.34 21.72
N HIS A 102 3.27 10.10 21.33
CA HIS A 102 3.85 9.06 22.16
C HIS A 102 5.35 9.05 21.98
N HIS A 103 6.09 8.96 23.09
CA HIS A 103 7.54 8.91 23.13
C HIS A 103 8.20 10.13 22.47
N LEU A 104 7.66 11.33 22.73
CA LEU A 104 8.21 12.58 22.21
C LEU A 104 9.67 12.78 22.63
N GLU A 105 10.03 12.33 23.83
CA GLU A 105 11.40 12.36 24.37
C GLU A 105 12.43 11.74 23.43
N ARG A 106 12.07 10.66 22.71
CA ARG A 106 12.97 10.01 21.73
C ARG A 106 13.31 10.95 20.58
N PHE A 107 12.33 11.72 20.11
CA PHE A 107 12.55 12.71 19.05
C PHE A 107 13.41 13.88 19.56
N GLU A 108 13.15 14.34 20.78
CA GLU A 108 13.95 15.41 21.41
C GLU A 108 15.39 14.98 21.63
N ASP A 109 15.63 13.73 22.05
CA ASP A 109 16.95 13.16 22.22
C ASP A 109 17.67 13.02 20.89
N LEU A 110 16.97 12.62 19.82
CA LEU A 110 17.51 12.62 18.46
C LEU A 110 17.99 14.03 18.07
N VAL A 111 17.19 15.06 18.28
CA VAL A 111 17.56 16.44 17.97
C VAL A 111 18.75 16.90 18.83
N LYS A 112 18.75 16.62 20.13
CA LYS A 112 19.82 16.97 21.07
C LYS A 112 21.13 16.22 20.77
N SER A 113 21.07 15.07 20.12
CA SER A 113 22.28 14.25 19.79
C SER A 113 23.29 14.99 18.89
N GLY A 114 22.86 16.08 18.22
CA GLY A 114 23.67 16.81 17.26
C GLY A 114 24.06 15.97 16.01
N ARG A 115 23.42 14.82 15.82
CA ARG A 115 23.46 14.03 14.58
C ARG A 115 22.28 14.42 13.71
N GLY A 116 22.40 14.33 12.39
CA GLY A 116 21.24 14.50 11.51
C GLY A 116 20.24 13.36 11.72
N GLY A 117 18.96 13.59 11.43
CA GLY A 117 17.92 12.58 11.59
C GLY A 117 17.10 12.32 10.36
N VAL A 118 16.82 11.03 10.10
CA VAL A 118 15.89 10.58 9.06
C VAL A 118 14.64 10.07 9.75
N LEU A 119 13.56 10.86 9.69
CA LEU A 119 12.23 10.42 10.10
C LEU A 119 11.68 9.51 9.00
N LEU A 120 11.65 8.23 9.28
CA LEU A 120 11.28 7.20 8.33
C LEU A 120 9.83 6.78 8.55
N THR A 121 8.98 7.04 7.58
CA THR A 121 7.56 6.69 7.65
C THR A 121 7.09 5.99 6.36
N GLY A 122 5.82 5.66 6.28
CA GLY A 122 5.16 5.16 5.08
C GLY A 122 4.03 6.10 4.65
N HIS A 123 3.39 5.80 3.53
CA HIS A 123 2.11 6.42 3.17
C HIS A 123 1.01 5.89 4.10
N PHE A 124 1.11 6.25 5.38
CA PHE A 124 0.33 5.73 6.49
C PHE A 124 -0.29 6.87 7.30
N GLY A 125 -1.57 6.75 7.65
CA GLY A 125 -2.31 7.81 8.33
C GLY A 125 -2.31 9.11 7.54
N ASN A 126 -2.04 10.25 8.19
CA ASN A 126 -1.76 11.49 7.48
C ASN A 126 -0.27 11.86 7.55
N TRP A 127 0.53 11.21 6.70
CA TRP A 127 1.98 11.46 6.60
C TRP A 127 2.34 12.91 6.23
N GLU A 128 1.45 13.64 5.56
CA GLU A 128 1.67 15.06 5.23
C GLU A 128 1.57 15.96 6.48
N LEU A 129 0.76 15.57 7.46
CA LEU A 129 0.61 16.34 8.70
C LEU A 129 1.81 16.17 9.63
N LEU A 130 2.58 15.08 9.55
CA LEU A 130 3.79 14.87 10.36
C LEU A 130 4.79 16.03 10.23
N GLN A 131 5.04 16.51 9.02
CA GLN A 131 5.97 17.62 8.77
C GLN A 131 5.46 18.94 9.31
N VAL A 132 4.15 19.15 9.29
CA VAL A 132 3.50 20.35 9.85
C VAL A 132 3.65 20.38 11.37
N VAL A 133 3.41 19.24 12.04
CA VAL A 133 3.60 19.11 13.49
C VAL A 133 5.04 19.38 13.87
N ALA A 134 6.01 18.82 13.16
CA ALA A 134 7.42 19.07 13.41
C ALA A 134 7.80 20.55 13.24
N GLY A 135 7.29 21.21 12.19
CA GLY A 135 7.51 22.63 11.94
C GLY A 135 6.90 23.52 13.04
N LEU A 136 5.64 23.28 13.43
CA LEU A 136 4.96 24.02 14.53
C LEU A 136 5.63 23.82 15.89
N ARG A 137 6.37 22.73 16.07
CA ARG A 137 7.19 22.47 17.26
C ARG A 137 8.62 23.01 17.16
N GLY A 138 8.93 23.80 16.13
CA GLY A 138 10.24 24.44 15.95
C GLY A 138 11.33 23.55 15.36
N THR A 139 10.99 22.36 14.87
CA THR A 139 11.95 21.45 14.21
C THR A 139 11.48 21.14 12.78
N PRO A 140 11.62 22.09 11.85
CA PRO A 140 11.19 21.90 10.47
C PRO A 140 12.00 20.80 9.79
N ILE A 141 11.33 20.02 8.91
CA ILE A 141 11.95 18.89 8.22
C ILE A 141 11.99 19.12 6.71
N TYR A 142 13.00 18.54 6.08
CA TYR A 142 13.14 18.50 4.61
C TYR A 142 12.47 17.25 4.07
N VAL A 143 11.53 17.39 3.14
CA VAL A 143 10.79 16.27 2.57
C VAL A 143 10.99 16.18 1.06
N LEU A 144 11.21 14.96 0.56
CA LEU A 144 11.29 14.74 -0.87
C LEU A 144 9.89 14.72 -1.47
N ALA A 145 9.54 15.76 -2.21
CA ALA A 145 8.27 15.88 -2.90
C ALA A 145 8.35 15.34 -4.33
N ARG A 146 7.35 14.55 -4.71
CA ARG A 146 7.20 14.12 -6.11
C ARG A 146 6.44 15.17 -6.89
N ASP A 147 6.99 15.57 -8.05
CA ASP A 147 6.31 16.50 -8.96
C ASP A 147 4.95 15.95 -9.39
N GLN A 148 3.94 16.79 -9.33
CA GLN A 148 2.59 16.49 -9.79
C GLN A 148 2.47 16.78 -11.30
N LYS A 149 1.47 16.16 -11.93
CA LYS A 149 1.20 16.34 -13.36
C LYS A 149 0.95 17.80 -13.75
N PHE A 150 0.31 18.57 -12.85
CA PHE A 150 -0.08 19.95 -13.04
C PHE A 150 0.88 20.85 -12.25
N PRO A 151 1.78 21.63 -12.93
CA PRO A 151 2.80 22.43 -12.27
C PRO A 151 2.26 23.43 -11.25
N LYS A 152 1.15 24.12 -11.56
CA LYS A 152 0.54 25.09 -10.64
C LYS A 152 -0.07 24.45 -9.41
N VAL A 153 -0.69 23.26 -9.59
CA VAL A 153 -1.19 22.48 -8.45
C VAL A 153 -0.01 21.97 -7.62
N ASN A 154 1.09 21.57 -8.26
CA ASN A 154 2.31 21.16 -7.57
C ASN A 154 2.90 22.28 -6.71
N GLU A 155 3.00 23.49 -7.28
CA GLU A 155 3.47 24.69 -6.57
C GLU A 155 2.56 24.98 -5.36
N LEU A 156 1.25 24.99 -5.56
CA LEU A 156 0.29 25.21 -4.48
C LEU A 156 0.42 24.17 -3.36
N LEU A 157 0.57 22.89 -3.70
CA LEU A 157 0.76 21.81 -2.73
C LEU A 157 2.06 22.00 -1.93
N ASN A 158 3.16 22.41 -2.60
CA ASN A 158 4.42 22.68 -1.91
C ASN A 158 4.30 23.90 -1.00
N GLN A 159 3.60 24.98 -1.41
CA GLN A 159 3.30 26.12 -0.54
C GLN A 159 2.55 25.70 0.72
N LEU A 160 1.56 24.78 0.60
CA LEU A 160 0.84 24.25 1.76
C LEU A 160 1.76 23.46 2.69
N ARG A 161 2.67 22.64 2.16
CA ARG A 161 3.66 21.88 2.93
C ARG A 161 4.64 22.77 3.67
N GLU A 162 5.01 23.91 3.08
CA GLU A 162 6.02 24.83 3.58
C GLU A 162 5.46 25.89 4.56
N THR A 163 4.14 25.92 4.74
CA THR A 163 3.46 26.96 5.58
C THR A 163 4.04 27.08 7.00
N HIS A 164 4.55 25.99 7.56
CA HIS A 164 5.10 25.94 8.92
C HIS A 164 6.61 25.67 8.96
N GLY A 165 7.34 26.09 7.91
CA GLY A 165 8.80 26.09 7.87
C GLY A 165 9.46 24.80 7.37
N SER A 166 8.71 23.73 7.14
CA SER A 166 9.26 22.55 6.45
C SER A 166 9.62 22.89 5.00
N VAL A 167 10.55 22.15 4.40
CA VAL A 167 11.09 22.43 3.07
C VAL A 167 10.77 21.28 2.12
N ALA A 168 9.98 21.53 1.09
CA ALA A 168 9.68 20.56 0.05
C ALA A 168 10.76 20.61 -1.04
N VAL A 169 11.50 19.52 -1.22
CA VAL A 169 12.56 19.39 -2.24
C VAL A 169 12.11 18.50 -3.37
N GLY A 170 12.19 19.01 -4.61
CA GLY A 170 11.86 18.26 -5.82
C GLY A 170 12.88 17.17 -6.14
N ARG A 171 12.47 16.20 -6.98
CA ARG A 171 13.35 15.13 -7.45
C ARG A 171 14.53 15.69 -8.26
N GLY A 172 15.62 14.94 -8.33
CA GLY A 172 16.84 15.33 -9.06
C GLY A 172 17.82 16.09 -8.18
N VAL A 173 17.67 17.40 -8.03
CA VAL A 173 18.52 18.21 -7.10
C VAL A 173 18.21 17.91 -5.64
N GLY A 174 17.03 17.38 -5.35
CA GLY A 174 16.54 17.14 -3.99
C GLY A 174 17.41 16.21 -3.15
N VAL A 175 17.98 15.16 -3.74
CA VAL A 175 18.86 14.24 -3.01
C VAL A 175 20.10 14.99 -2.47
N ARG A 176 20.68 15.92 -3.25
CA ARG A 176 21.80 16.76 -2.79
C ARG A 176 21.38 17.69 -1.65
N ALA A 177 20.17 18.26 -1.72
CA ALA A 177 19.63 19.10 -0.66
C ALA A 177 19.39 18.29 0.64
N LEU A 178 18.89 17.06 0.55
CA LEU A 178 18.74 16.17 1.71
C LEU A 178 20.09 15.80 2.34
N ILE A 179 21.12 15.50 1.52
CA ILE A 179 22.48 15.24 2.03
C ILE A 179 23.02 16.47 2.75
N LYS A 180 22.85 17.66 2.16
CA LYS A 180 23.27 18.93 2.78
C LYS A 180 22.55 19.13 4.13
N ALA A 181 21.23 18.95 4.16
CA ALA A 181 20.44 19.09 5.38
C ALA A 181 20.94 18.15 6.50
N LEU A 182 21.19 16.87 6.18
CA LEU A 182 21.71 15.89 7.15
C LEU A 182 23.12 16.27 7.65
N ARG A 183 24.00 16.74 6.77
CA ARG A 183 25.34 17.22 7.16
C ARG A 183 25.26 18.48 8.05
N GLU A 184 24.24 19.31 7.85
CA GLU A 184 23.92 20.46 8.72
C GLU A 184 23.14 20.06 10.00
N LYS A 185 23.07 18.74 10.29
CA LYS A 185 22.41 18.18 11.47
C LYS A 185 20.89 18.48 11.54
N LYS A 186 20.27 18.67 10.38
CA LYS A 186 18.83 18.88 10.23
C LYS A 186 18.10 17.55 10.07
N MET A 187 16.78 17.61 10.15
CA MET A 187 15.89 16.48 10.02
C MET A 187 15.35 16.37 8.59
N ILE A 188 15.29 15.14 8.07
CA ILE A 188 14.60 14.86 6.80
C ILE A 188 13.48 13.87 7.02
N GLY A 189 12.41 13.96 6.21
CA GLY A 189 11.30 13.00 6.19
C GLY A 189 11.35 12.14 4.92
N VAL A 190 11.28 10.83 5.08
CA VAL A 190 11.31 9.88 3.96
C VAL A 190 10.19 8.86 4.06
N LEU A 191 9.47 8.66 2.95
CA LEU A 191 8.47 7.61 2.78
C LEU A 191 9.14 6.38 2.16
N GLY A 192 9.40 5.33 2.98
CA GLY A 192 10.19 4.16 2.59
C GLY A 192 9.36 2.93 2.15
N ASP A 193 8.04 3.03 2.08
CA ASP A 193 7.11 1.91 2.00
C ASP A 193 6.74 1.45 0.57
N GLN A 194 7.09 2.21 -0.45
CA GLN A 194 6.81 1.83 -1.83
C GLN A 194 7.86 0.87 -2.38
N SER A 195 7.47 0.07 -3.38
CA SER A 195 8.41 -0.82 -4.06
C SER A 195 9.46 -0.01 -4.80
N ALA A 196 10.71 -0.38 -4.68
CA ALA A 196 11.77 0.05 -5.58
C ALA A 196 11.50 -0.44 -7.00
N GLY A 197 12.28 0.00 -7.97
CA GLY A 197 12.18 -0.45 -9.36
C GLY A 197 12.37 -1.96 -9.51
N LYS A 198 12.36 -2.44 -10.74
CA LYS A 198 12.54 -3.87 -11.05
C LYS A 198 13.96 -4.36 -10.73
N THR A 199 14.94 -3.46 -10.87
CA THR A 199 16.39 -3.72 -10.70
C THR A 199 17.00 -2.89 -9.58
N GLU A 200 16.19 -2.15 -8.82
CA GLU A 200 16.63 -1.23 -7.79
C GLU A 200 16.26 -1.76 -6.40
N GLY A 201 17.04 -1.35 -5.40
CA GLY A 201 16.81 -1.74 -4.01
C GLY A 201 17.23 -3.16 -3.68
N ILE A 202 16.89 -3.60 -2.49
CA ILE A 202 17.17 -4.95 -1.98
C ILE A 202 15.87 -5.77 -1.90
N ILE A 203 16.03 -7.10 -1.94
CA ILE A 203 14.88 -8.00 -1.81
C ILE A 203 14.76 -8.43 -0.35
N LEU A 204 13.62 -8.08 0.25
CA LEU A 204 13.26 -8.47 1.61
C LEU A 204 11.81 -8.98 1.67
N PRO A 205 11.48 -9.83 2.64
CA PRO A 205 10.09 -10.19 2.89
C PRO A 205 9.33 -8.98 3.47
N PHE A 206 8.11 -8.77 2.98
CA PHE A 206 7.13 -7.83 3.51
C PHE A 206 5.77 -8.52 3.50
N PHE A 207 5.18 -8.71 4.67
CA PHE A 207 4.05 -9.62 4.88
C PHE A 207 4.29 -11.00 4.25
N GLY A 208 5.48 -11.57 4.50
CA GLY A 208 5.87 -12.89 4.02
C GLY A 208 6.18 -12.99 2.51
N LYS A 209 5.95 -11.95 1.72
CA LYS A 209 6.25 -11.94 0.27
C LYS A 209 7.54 -11.20 -0.03
N LYS A 210 8.52 -11.87 -0.64
CA LYS A 210 9.77 -11.26 -1.10
C LYS A 210 9.49 -10.16 -2.12
N THR A 211 9.93 -8.93 -1.82
CA THR A 211 9.69 -7.77 -2.67
C THR A 211 10.82 -6.76 -2.59
N SER A 212 10.94 -5.90 -3.60
CA SER A 212 11.98 -4.87 -3.62
C SER A 212 11.67 -3.76 -2.60
N VAL A 213 12.71 -3.34 -1.89
CA VAL A 213 12.69 -2.28 -0.87
C VAL A 213 13.71 -1.22 -1.26
N PRO A 214 13.34 0.07 -1.32
CA PRO A 214 14.28 1.14 -1.63
C PRO A 214 15.32 1.29 -0.51
N THR A 215 16.57 1.48 -0.91
CA THR A 215 17.70 1.56 0.03
C THR A 215 18.14 2.97 0.36
N GLY A 216 17.70 3.96 -0.44
CA GLY A 216 18.21 5.31 -0.40
C GLY A 216 18.19 6.00 0.96
N ALA A 217 17.16 5.78 1.79
CA ALA A 217 17.09 6.37 3.14
C ALA A 217 18.16 5.80 4.06
N PHE A 218 18.40 4.49 3.99
CA PHE A 218 19.39 3.77 4.82
C PHE A 218 20.81 4.14 4.39
N GLU A 219 21.07 4.15 3.08
CA GLU A 219 22.37 4.57 2.52
C GLU A 219 22.69 6.03 2.87
N LEU A 220 21.69 6.93 2.78
CA LEU A 220 21.87 8.33 3.17
C LEU A 220 22.24 8.45 4.66
N ALA A 221 21.54 7.75 5.53
CA ALA A 221 21.81 7.77 6.97
C ALA A 221 23.23 7.26 7.28
N ILE A 222 23.62 6.13 6.71
CA ILE A 222 24.97 5.57 6.88
C ILE A 222 26.06 6.55 6.41
N ARG A 223 25.88 7.12 5.21
CA ARG A 223 26.86 8.05 4.60
C ARG A 223 27.00 9.39 5.31
N THR A 224 25.99 9.82 6.07
CA THR A 224 25.97 11.10 6.77
C THR A 224 26.05 10.96 8.28
N ASP A 225 26.26 9.75 8.78
CA ASP A 225 26.24 9.41 10.22
C ASP A 225 24.97 9.91 10.92
N SER A 226 23.82 9.78 10.23
CA SER A 226 22.52 10.24 10.73
C SER A 226 21.72 9.09 11.32
N LEU A 227 20.85 9.39 12.28
CA LEU A 227 19.99 8.41 12.93
C LEU A 227 18.70 8.19 12.11
N LEU A 228 18.25 6.96 12.07
CA LEU A 228 16.98 6.56 11.44
C LEU A 228 15.93 6.33 12.52
N MET A 229 14.83 7.06 12.47
CA MET A 229 13.76 6.99 13.45
C MET A 229 12.41 6.74 12.76
N PRO A 230 11.84 5.52 12.85
CA PRO A 230 10.49 5.28 12.36
C PRO A 230 9.48 6.12 13.14
N SER A 231 8.55 6.75 12.43
CA SER A 231 7.50 7.54 13.05
C SER A 231 6.21 7.45 12.24
N TYR A 232 5.10 7.19 12.92
CA TYR A 232 3.82 6.99 12.26
C TYR A 232 2.75 7.88 12.86
N MET A 233 1.90 8.43 12.01
CA MET A 233 0.71 9.15 12.44
C MET A 233 -0.52 8.29 12.23
N VAL A 234 -1.29 8.09 13.28
CA VAL A 234 -2.54 7.33 13.28
C VAL A 234 -3.70 8.30 13.49
N ARG A 235 -4.70 8.26 12.64
CA ARG A 235 -5.96 8.93 12.85
C ARG A 235 -6.81 8.11 13.81
N ILE A 236 -7.18 8.66 14.96
CA ILE A 236 -8.00 7.97 15.95
C ILE A 236 -9.49 8.18 15.68
N ASP A 237 -9.85 9.41 15.36
CA ASP A 237 -11.19 9.76 14.87
C ASP A 237 -11.10 10.85 13.78
N ARG A 238 -12.15 11.65 13.57
CA ARG A 238 -12.16 12.64 12.48
C ARG A 238 -11.00 13.59 12.53
N SER A 239 -10.75 14.24 13.68
CA SER A 239 -9.76 15.31 13.82
C SER A 239 -8.60 14.97 14.75
N ARG A 240 -8.73 13.93 15.58
CA ARG A 240 -7.69 13.56 16.54
C ARG A 240 -6.73 12.54 15.94
N HIS A 241 -5.45 12.77 16.21
CA HIS A 241 -4.37 11.91 15.76
C HIS A 241 -3.45 11.52 16.91
N GLU A 242 -2.79 10.41 16.74
CA GLU A 242 -1.68 10.01 17.60
C GLU A 242 -0.42 9.81 16.73
N ILE A 243 0.69 10.40 17.16
CA ILE A 243 1.99 10.18 16.56
C ILE A 243 2.75 9.21 17.46
N PHE A 244 3.26 8.16 16.86
CA PHE A 244 4.13 7.18 17.52
C PHE A 244 5.55 7.39 17.04
N VAL A 245 6.41 7.83 17.96
CA VAL A 245 7.85 7.98 17.74
C VAL A 245 8.51 6.69 18.22
N GLU A 246 9.02 5.87 17.27
CA GLU A 246 9.67 4.61 17.58
C GLU A 246 11.12 4.85 18.04
N GLU A 247 11.78 3.80 18.49
CA GLU A 247 13.21 3.84 18.76
C GLU A 247 14.00 4.01 17.47
N THR A 248 15.16 4.64 17.57
CA THR A 248 16.11 4.68 16.45
C THR A 248 16.52 3.27 16.04
N LEU A 249 16.58 3.04 14.73
CA LEU A 249 16.99 1.75 14.20
C LEU A 249 18.43 1.45 14.64
N GLN A 250 18.67 0.20 15.03
CA GLN A 250 19.97 -0.25 15.51
C GLN A 250 20.88 -0.53 14.32
N ASP A 251 21.96 0.23 14.23
CA ASP A 251 22.99 0.10 13.19
C ASP A 251 24.25 -0.54 13.79
N ASP A 252 24.88 -1.44 13.05
CA ASP A 252 26.16 -2.05 13.41
C ASP A 252 27.28 -1.50 12.52
N PRO A 253 28.04 -0.49 12.99
CA PRO A 253 29.12 0.10 12.20
C PRO A 253 30.25 -0.88 11.85
N SER A 254 30.36 -2.04 12.52
CA SER A 254 31.40 -3.06 12.26
C SER A 254 31.06 -3.90 11.01
N ALA A 255 29.80 -3.94 10.60
CA ALA A 255 29.34 -4.69 9.43
C ALA A 255 29.59 -3.91 8.13
N ASP A 256 29.67 -4.63 7.01
CA ASP A 256 29.72 -4.00 5.68
C ASP A 256 28.42 -3.24 5.35
N THR A 257 28.51 -2.32 4.40
CA THR A 257 27.38 -1.42 4.04
C THR A 257 26.14 -2.18 3.59
N GLU A 258 26.27 -3.27 2.85
CA GLU A 258 25.11 -4.05 2.37
C GLU A 258 24.39 -4.71 3.54
N THR A 259 25.13 -5.32 4.45
CA THR A 259 24.60 -5.94 5.67
C THR A 259 23.89 -4.92 6.55
N ARG A 260 24.47 -3.72 6.75
CA ARG A 260 23.87 -2.62 7.50
C ARG A 260 22.56 -2.17 6.87
N VAL A 261 22.56 -1.89 5.58
CA VAL A 261 21.34 -1.49 4.83
C VAL A 261 20.25 -2.54 4.95
N ARG A 262 20.60 -3.82 4.82
CA ARG A 262 19.66 -4.94 4.93
C ARG A 262 19.05 -5.05 6.32
N SER A 263 19.85 -4.91 7.37
CA SER A 263 19.42 -4.94 8.77
C SER A 263 18.47 -3.78 9.07
N LEU A 264 18.87 -2.55 8.75
CA LEU A 264 18.07 -1.34 8.97
C LEU A 264 16.74 -1.39 8.20
N ALA A 265 16.77 -1.84 6.94
CA ALA A 265 15.56 -1.98 6.15
C ALA A 265 14.62 -3.04 6.73
N ARG A 266 15.14 -4.15 7.28
CA ARG A 266 14.30 -5.18 7.93
C ARG A 266 13.64 -4.63 9.18
N GLN A 267 14.37 -3.97 10.05
CA GLN A 267 13.83 -3.35 11.27
C GLN A 267 12.70 -2.35 10.94
N TYR A 268 12.90 -1.51 9.90
CA TYR A 268 11.86 -0.59 9.43
C TYR A 268 10.61 -1.33 8.93
N LEU A 269 10.79 -2.37 8.12
CA LEU A 269 9.66 -3.13 7.60
C LEU A 269 8.89 -3.85 8.71
N ASP A 270 9.59 -4.38 9.73
CA ASP A 270 8.95 -5.01 10.89
C ASP A 270 8.07 -4.01 11.66
N SER A 271 8.60 -2.80 11.87
CA SER A 271 7.83 -1.71 12.48
C SER A 271 6.61 -1.34 11.63
N LEU A 272 6.79 -1.16 10.32
CA LEU A 272 5.70 -0.79 9.40
C LEU A 272 4.63 -1.89 9.32
N GLU A 273 5.02 -3.18 9.25
CA GLU A 273 4.08 -4.32 9.25
C GLU A 273 3.22 -4.35 10.52
N ARG A 274 3.80 -4.01 11.68
CA ARG A 274 3.08 -3.91 12.94
C ARG A 274 2.00 -2.83 12.89
N PHE A 275 2.33 -1.61 12.46
CA PHE A 275 1.36 -0.51 12.34
C PHE A 275 0.27 -0.80 11.30
N ILE A 276 0.62 -1.34 10.14
CA ILE A 276 -0.36 -1.73 9.12
C ILE A 276 -1.30 -2.81 9.64
N SER A 277 -0.78 -3.79 10.39
CA SER A 277 -1.59 -4.87 10.97
C SER A 277 -2.56 -4.35 12.01
N GLN A 278 -2.16 -3.37 12.80
CA GLN A 278 -2.97 -2.75 13.84
C GLN A 278 -4.01 -1.77 13.29
N TYR A 279 -3.66 -1.01 12.25
CA TYR A 279 -4.51 0.02 11.65
C TYR A 279 -4.64 -0.16 10.13
N PRO A 280 -5.22 -1.28 9.66
CA PRO A 280 -5.18 -1.67 8.24
C PRO A 280 -5.89 -0.69 7.31
N GLY A 281 -6.85 0.11 7.81
CA GLY A 281 -7.53 1.14 7.01
C GLY A 281 -6.68 2.36 6.66
N GLN A 282 -5.48 2.51 7.21
CA GLN A 282 -4.71 3.75 7.14
C GLN A 282 -3.45 3.70 6.27
N TRP A 283 -3.08 2.55 5.70
CA TRP A 283 -1.96 2.47 4.76
C TRP A 283 -2.45 2.61 3.30
N LEU A 284 -1.60 3.17 2.42
CA LEU A 284 -1.93 3.43 1.01
C LEU A 284 -1.93 2.14 0.17
N TRP A 285 -3.05 1.42 0.21
CA TRP A 285 -3.21 0.14 -0.46
C TRP A 285 -3.26 0.19 -2.00
N GLU A 286 -3.52 1.35 -2.62
CA GLU A 286 -3.62 1.46 -4.09
C GLU A 286 -2.28 1.37 -4.82
N ASN A 287 -1.17 1.41 -4.11
CA ASN A 287 0.15 1.17 -4.68
C ASN A 287 0.33 -0.33 -4.98
N LYS A 288 0.82 -0.65 -6.17
CA LYS A 288 1.13 -2.04 -6.54
C LYS A 288 2.40 -2.53 -5.82
N ARG A 289 2.37 -2.62 -4.48
CA ARG A 289 3.52 -2.91 -3.63
C ARG A 289 4.26 -4.20 -4.01
N TRP A 290 3.52 -5.23 -4.43
CA TRP A 290 4.08 -6.53 -4.84
C TRP A 290 4.19 -6.71 -6.36
N LYS A 291 4.14 -5.62 -7.15
CA LYS A 291 4.31 -5.69 -8.61
C LYS A 291 5.60 -6.39 -9.02
N TYR A 292 6.68 -6.12 -8.30
CA TYR A 292 8.01 -6.69 -8.51
C TYR A 292 8.37 -7.71 -7.43
N SER A 293 7.37 -8.49 -6.98
CA SER A 293 7.61 -9.57 -6.02
C SER A 293 8.48 -10.67 -6.64
N TRP A 294 9.37 -11.21 -5.85
CA TRP A 294 10.21 -12.37 -6.14
C TRP A 294 9.61 -13.68 -5.63
N SER A 295 8.42 -13.64 -5.05
CA SER A 295 7.62 -14.81 -4.69
C SER A 295 6.30 -14.74 -5.47
N ARG A 296 5.95 -15.80 -6.18
CA ARG A 296 4.71 -15.92 -6.94
C ARG A 296 3.96 -17.18 -6.53
N LYS A 297 2.65 -17.08 -6.44
CA LYS A 297 1.80 -18.21 -6.07
C LYS A 297 0.96 -18.65 -7.26
N ILE A 298 1.07 -19.93 -7.61
CA ILE A 298 0.26 -20.63 -8.60
C ILE A 298 -0.79 -21.43 -7.86
N VAL A 299 -2.06 -21.24 -8.18
CA VAL A 299 -3.16 -22.09 -7.72
C VAL A 299 -3.61 -22.97 -8.89
N ILE A 300 -3.56 -24.29 -8.70
CA ILE A 300 -4.11 -25.27 -9.64
C ILE A 300 -5.49 -25.68 -9.15
N LEU A 301 -6.53 -25.38 -9.92
CA LEU A 301 -7.87 -25.90 -9.67
C LEU A 301 -8.02 -27.28 -10.31
N SER A 302 -8.53 -28.25 -9.53
CA SER A 302 -8.70 -29.65 -9.94
C SER A 302 -10.15 -30.08 -9.79
N ASP A 303 -10.70 -30.77 -10.79
CA ASP A 303 -12.00 -31.43 -10.75
C ASP A 303 -11.90 -32.92 -10.37
N GLY A 304 -10.73 -33.36 -9.85
CA GLY A 304 -10.46 -34.75 -9.46
C GLY A 304 -9.99 -35.66 -10.57
N LYS A 305 -10.03 -35.25 -11.83
CA LYS A 305 -9.57 -36.06 -12.95
C LYS A 305 -8.04 -36.00 -13.06
N ALA A 306 -7.38 -37.15 -13.00
CA ALA A 306 -5.91 -37.23 -13.00
C ALA A 306 -5.29 -36.61 -14.28
N GLY A 307 -5.90 -36.80 -15.47
CA GLY A 307 -5.43 -36.21 -16.72
C GLY A 307 -5.48 -34.69 -16.74
N HIS A 308 -6.55 -34.07 -16.22
CA HIS A 308 -6.67 -32.62 -16.11
C HIS A 308 -5.65 -32.03 -15.13
N PHE A 309 -5.45 -32.70 -13.99
CA PHE A 309 -4.45 -32.27 -13.02
C PHE A 309 -3.04 -32.34 -13.62
N LYS A 310 -2.66 -33.46 -14.24
CA LYS A 310 -1.33 -33.61 -14.85
C LYS A 310 -1.03 -32.51 -15.88
N GLN A 311 -2.01 -32.17 -16.74
CA GLN A 311 -1.85 -31.06 -17.69
C GLN A 311 -1.60 -29.71 -17.01
N SER A 312 -2.33 -29.42 -15.91
CA SER A 312 -2.16 -28.18 -15.16
C SER A 312 -0.82 -28.12 -14.41
N ASP A 313 -0.38 -29.27 -13.91
CA ASP A 313 0.88 -29.42 -13.17
C ASP A 313 2.10 -29.22 -14.10
N VAL A 314 2.09 -29.82 -15.28
CA VAL A 314 3.13 -29.59 -16.30
C VAL A 314 3.25 -28.11 -16.68
N VAL A 315 2.13 -27.38 -16.80
CA VAL A 315 2.17 -25.96 -17.11
C VAL A 315 2.77 -25.17 -15.93
N ALA A 316 2.47 -25.54 -14.68
CA ALA A 316 3.05 -24.90 -13.51
C ALA A 316 4.58 -25.14 -13.41
N GLU A 317 5.02 -26.38 -13.69
CA GLU A 317 6.45 -26.74 -13.77
C GLU A 317 7.16 -25.96 -14.88
N MET A 318 6.59 -25.87 -16.07
CA MET A 318 7.12 -25.07 -17.18
C MET A 318 7.26 -23.59 -16.81
N MET A 319 6.28 -23.01 -16.10
CA MET A 319 6.37 -21.64 -15.63
C MET A 319 7.54 -21.44 -14.65
N SER A 320 7.78 -22.39 -13.78
CA SER A 320 8.88 -22.35 -12.80
C SER A 320 10.23 -22.46 -13.51
N SER A 321 10.40 -23.42 -14.43
CA SER A 321 11.63 -23.63 -15.19
C SER A 321 11.95 -22.48 -16.16
N PHE A 322 10.92 -21.83 -16.73
CA PHE A 322 11.11 -20.72 -17.67
C PHE A 322 11.80 -19.50 -17.04
N THR A 323 11.66 -19.31 -15.72
CA THR A 323 12.31 -18.19 -15.01
C THR A 323 13.80 -18.38 -14.81
N GLU A 324 14.26 -19.62 -14.70
CA GLU A 324 15.70 -19.97 -14.63
C GLU A 324 16.39 -19.66 -15.96
N PHE A 325 15.71 -19.93 -17.08
CA PHE A 325 16.25 -19.75 -18.43
C PHE A 325 16.34 -18.27 -18.88
N HIS A 326 15.47 -17.38 -18.37
CA HIS A 326 15.32 -15.99 -18.83
C HIS A 326 15.88 -14.95 -17.86
N GLY A 327 16.87 -15.28 -17.03
CA GLY A 327 17.66 -14.32 -16.25
C GLY A 327 16.91 -13.66 -15.10
N ARG A 328 15.85 -14.28 -14.59
CA ARG A 328 15.24 -13.94 -13.31
C ARG A 328 15.65 -14.95 -12.24
N ALA A 329 16.94 -15.21 -12.13
CA ALA A 329 17.47 -16.02 -11.05
C ALA A 329 16.93 -15.52 -9.70
N GLY A 330 16.32 -16.42 -8.93
CA GLY A 330 15.74 -16.10 -7.61
C GLY A 330 14.23 -15.80 -7.58
N LEU A 331 13.50 -15.87 -8.70
CA LEU A 331 12.03 -15.83 -8.67
C LEU A 331 11.50 -17.21 -8.24
N GLU A 332 10.83 -17.23 -7.10
CA GLU A 332 10.27 -18.45 -6.51
C GLU A 332 8.79 -18.60 -6.84
N PHE A 333 8.39 -19.80 -7.27
CA PHE A 333 6.99 -20.18 -7.40
C PHE A 333 6.59 -21.15 -6.29
N GLN A 334 5.46 -20.86 -5.67
CA GLN A 334 4.79 -21.77 -4.74
C GLN A 334 3.52 -22.27 -5.41
N THR A 335 3.37 -23.57 -5.56
CA THR A 335 2.17 -24.16 -6.18
C THR A 335 1.28 -24.76 -5.10
N GLU A 336 0.00 -24.41 -5.16
CA GLU A 336 -1.05 -24.94 -4.29
C GLU A 336 -2.13 -25.59 -5.17
N LYS A 337 -2.62 -26.75 -4.74
CA LYS A 337 -3.72 -27.46 -5.41
C LYS A 337 -5.01 -27.28 -4.61
N ILE A 338 -6.08 -26.82 -5.27
CA ILE A 338 -7.41 -26.71 -4.69
C ILE A 338 -8.35 -27.65 -5.47
N HIS A 339 -8.88 -28.63 -4.78
CA HIS A 339 -9.89 -29.51 -5.34
C HIS A 339 -11.26 -28.86 -5.29
N ILE A 340 -11.99 -28.85 -6.42
CA ILE A 340 -13.29 -28.20 -6.54
C ILE A 340 -14.38 -29.25 -6.66
N GLU A 341 -15.27 -29.29 -5.68
CA GLU A 341 -16.46 -30.11 -5.68
C GLU A 341 -17.71 -29.23 -5.53
N TYR A 342 -18.60 -29.37 -6.51
CA TYR A 342 -19.91 -28.75 -6.44
C TYR A 342 -20.86 -29.57 -5.53
N ARG A 343 -21.81 -28.93 -4.91
CA ARG A 343 -22.85 -29.62 -4.11
C ARG A 343 -23.67 -30.59 -4.94
N SER A 344 -23.98 -30.23 -6.20
CA SER A 344 -24.62 -31.11 -7.19
C SER A 344 -24.36 -30.60 -8.63
N SER A 345 -24.76 -31.41 -9.61
CA SER A 345 -24.72 -31.04 -11.04
C SER A 345 -25.57 -29.79 -11.34
N LEU A 346 -26.71 -29.63 -10.65
CA LEU A 346 -27.55 -28.44 -10.77
C LEU A 346 -26.83 -27.17 -10.31
N HIS A 347 -26.16 -27.22 -9.14
CA HIS A 347 -25.38 -26.08 -8.63
C HIS A 347 -24.25 -25.69 -9.58
N ARG A 348 -23.61 -26.70 -10.21
CA ARG A 348 -22.60 -26.45 -11.25
C ARG A 348 -23.19 -25.69 -12.44
N ALA A 349 -24.34 -26.17 -12.96
CA ALA A 349 -25.00 -25.56 -14.11
C ALA A 349 -25.46 -24.11 -13.80
N LEU A 350 -26.05 -23.88 -12.63
CA LEU A 350 -26.48 -22.55 -12.19
C LEU A 350 -25.29 -21.59 -12.08
N LEU A 351 -24.18 -22.04 -11.45
CA LEU A 351 -22.99 -21.20 -11.34
C LEU A 351 -22.43 -20.85 -12.72
N PHE A 352 -22.45 -21.80 -13.65
CA PHE A 352 -22.01 -21.62 -15.04
C PHE A 352 -22.80 -20.49 -15.74
N LEU A 353 -24.11 -20.47 -15.57
CA LEU A 353 -24.99 -19.44 -16.15
C LEU A 353 -24.82 -18.07 -15.48
N MET A 354 -24.60 -18.04 -14.17
CA MET A 354 -24.56 -16.80 -13.38
C MET A 354 -23.19 -16.11 -13.41
N ALA A 355 -22.10 -16.86 -13.50
CA ALA A 355 -20.74 -16.32 -13.32
C ALA A 355 -20.38 -15.15 -14.26
N PRO A 356 -20.77 -15.11 -15.56
CA PRO A 356 -20.49 -13.98 -16.44
C PRO A 356 -21.10 -12.67 -15.96
N PHE A 357 -22.32 -12.73 -15.40
CA PHE A 357 -23.07 -11.56 -14.93
C PHE A 357 -22.60 -11.07 -13.56
N LEU A 358 -22.03 -11.95 -12.74
CA LEU A 358 -21.57 -11.64 -11.40
C LEU A 358 -20.17 -11.03 -11.37
N LYS A 359 -19.43 -11.08 -12.49
CA LYS A 359 -18.06 -10.57 -12.64
C LYS A 359 -17.77 -9.20 -11.98
N PRO A 360 -18.63 -8.17 -12.10
CA PRO A 360 -18.37 -6.85 -11.52
C PRO A 360 -18.49 -6.80 -10.00
N TRP A 361 -19.22 -7.74 -9.38
CA TRP A 361 -19.69 -7.68 -7.98
C TRP A 361 -19.00 -8.68 -7.05
N ILE A 362 -18.06 -9.48 -7.56
CA ILE A 362 -17.52 -10.65 -6.85
C ILE A 362 -16.54 -10.27 -5.76
N GLN A 363 -15.66 -9.28 -6.01
CA GLN A 363 -14.58 -8.97 -5.08
C GLN A 363 -15.12 -8.52 -3.72
N GLY A 364 -14.68 -9.18 -2.65
CA GLY A 364 -15.18 -8.97 -1.30
C GLY A 364 -16.52 -9.66 -0.99
N ARG A 365 -17.01 -10.48 -1.89
CA ARG A 365 -18.28 -11.21 -1.74
C ARG A 365 -18.17 -12.69 -2.12
N ILE A 366 -16.97 -13.25 -2.13
CA ILE A 366 -16.73 -14.64 -2.51
C ILE A 366 -17.45 -15.64 -1.61
N GLU A 367 -17.84 -15.24 -0.41
CA GLU A 367 -18.61 -16.04 0.57
C GLU A 367 -19.89 -16.67 -0.02
N TRP A 368 -20.52 -16.05 -1.00
CA TRP A 368 -21.74 -16.61 -1.61
C TRP A 368 -21.47 -17.91 -2.40
N LEU A 369 -20.22 -18.21 -2.78
CA LEU A 369 -19.86 -19.48 -3.40
C LEU A 369 -20.19 -20.71 -2.52
N ARG A 370 -20.38 -20.51 -1.19
CA ARG A 370 -20.83 -21.56 -0.26
C ARG A 370 -22.15 -22.22 -0.68
N ILE A 371 -22.97 -21.52 -1.47
CA ILE A 371 -24.24 -22.06 -2.00
C ILE A 371 -23.95 -23.16 -3.03
N PHE A 372 -22.87 -23.06 -3.79
CA PHE A 372 -22.57 -23.91 -4.92
C PHE A 372 -21.51 -24.97 -4.64
N LEU A 373 -20.56 -24.68 -3.76
CA LEU A 373 -19.43 -25.54 -3.45
C LEU A 373 -19.64 -26.29 -2.13
N LYS A 374 -19.02 -27.46 -2.00
CA LYS A 374 -18.92 -28.16 -0.71
C LYS A 374 -18.12 -27.32 0.28
N PRO A 375 -18.39 -27.40 1.62
CA PRO A 375 -17.79 -26.51 2.61
C PRO A 375 -16.26 -26.43 2.56
N GLN A 376 -15.58 -27.57 2.49
CA GLN A 376 -14.11 -27.63 2.44
C GLN A 376 -13.54 -26.94 1.20
N CYS A 377 -14.18 -27.13 0.03
CA CYS A 377 -13.76 -26.48 -1.20
C CYS A 377 -14.00 -24.97 -1.15
N HIS A 378 -15.13 -24.55 -0.57
CA HIS A 378 -15.45 -23.14 -0.40
C HIS A 378 -14.40 -22.44 0.46
N GLN A 379 -14.03 -23.01 1.62
CA GLN A 379 -13.04 -22.46 2.52
C GLN A 379 -11.68 -22.31 1.81
N ALA A 380 -11.20 -23.34 1.11
CA ALA A 380 -9.94 -23.30 0.37
C ALA A 380 -9.94 -22.19 -0.71
N VAL A 381 -11.06 -22.00 -1.41
CA VAL A 381 -11.21 -20.94 -2.43
C VAL A 381 -11.25 -19.55 -1.78
N GLU A 382 -11.90 -19.39 -0.63
CA GLU A 382 -12.00 -18.11 0.09
C GLU A 382 -10.64 -17.67 0.64
N GLU A 383 -9.88 -18.60 1.22
CA GLU A 383 -8.57 -18.34 1.80
C GLU A 383 -7.46 -18.15 0.76
N ALA A 384 -7.64 -18.69 -0.44
CA ALA A 384 -6.61 -18.68 -1.48
C ALA A 384 -6.14 -17.27 -1.83
N THR A 385 -4.81 -17.14 -1.93
CA THR A 385 -4.13 -16.04 -2.62
C THR A 385 -3.45 -16.60 -3.85
N ALA A 386 -3.43 -15.87 -4.97
CA ALA A 386 -2.82 -16.33 -6.19
C ALA A 386 -2.29 -15.18 -7.04
N ASP A 387 -1.17 -15.40 -7.72
CA ASP A 387 -0.69 -14.58 -8.83
C ASP A 387 -1.11 -15.18 -10.17
N PHE A 388 -1.22 -16.52 -10.22
CA PHE A 388 -1.69 -17.28 -11.36
C PHE A 388 -2.68 -18.37 -10.93
N ILE A 389 -3.69 -18.63 -11.76
CA ILE A 389 -4.64 -19.72 -11.54
C ILE A 389 -4.70 -20.55 -12.80
N ILE A 390 -4.34 -21.83 -12.68
CA ILE A 390 -4.35 -22.80 -13.77
C ILE A 390 -5.52 -23.75 -13.57
N ALA A 391 -6.28 -23.99 -14.62
CA ALA A 391 -7.35 -24.98 -14.61
C ALA A 391 -7.44 -25.72 -15.94
N ALA A 392 -7.52 -27.04 -15.89
CA ALA A 392 -7.89 -27.90 -17.00
C ALA A 392 -9.32 -28.43 -16.79
N GLY A 393 -10.12 -28.34 -17.85
CA GLY A 393 -11.52 -28.75 -17.81
C GLY A 393 -12.51 -27.59 -17.70
N SER A 394 -13.47 -27.59 -18.63
CA SER A 394 -14.47 -26.50 -18.78
C SER A 394 -15.33 -26.27 -17.54
N GLY A 395 -15.56 -27.32 -16.72
CA GLY A 395 -16.36 -27.22 -15.49
C GLY A 395 -15.78 -26.34 -14.39
N LEU A 396 -14.48 -26.02 -14.44
CA LEU A 396 -13.79 -25.19 -13.45
C LEU A 396 -13.80 -23.70 -13.80
N ALA A 397 -14.15 -23.33 -15.05
CA ALA A 397 -14.08 -21.96 -15.54
C ALA A 397 -14.80 -20.92 -14.66
N PRO A 398 -16.03 -21.16 -14.15
CA PRO A 398 -16.70 -20.21 -13.27
C PRO A 398 -15.91 -19.92 -11.99
N VAL A 399 -15.46 -20.95 -11.30
CA VAL A 399 -14.70 -20.81 -10.05
C VAL A 399 -13.36 -20.13 -10.31
N GLN A 400 -12.68 -20.49 -11.42
CA GLN A 400 -11.43 -19.85 -11.83
C GLN A 400 -11.59 -18.35 -12.05
N GLN A 401 -12.63 -17.91 -12.76
CA GLN A 401 -12.89 -16.50 -13.03
C GLN A 401 -13.25 -15.73 -11.75
N ILE A 402 -14.02 -16.34 -10.86
CA ILE A 402 -14.40 -15.75 -9.59
C ILE A 402 -13.17 -15.57 -8.69
N LEU A 403 -12.37 -16.63 -8.54
CA LEU A 403 -11.14 -16.58 -7.77
C LEU A 403 -10.12 -15.60 -8.35
N ALA A 404 -10.01 -15.51 -9.68
CA ALA A 404 -9.15 -14.53 -10.34
C ALA A 404 -9.56 -13.09 -10.05
N ARG A 405 -10.85 -12.81 -9.93
CA ARG A 405 -11.35 -11.49 -9.54
C ARG A 405 -11.06 -11.18 -8.08
N GLU A 406 -11.22 -12.16 -7.21
CA GLU A 406 -10.97 -12.03 -5.77
C GLU A 406 -9.49 -11.82 -5.46
N THR A 407 -8.60 -12.52 -6.16
CA THR A 407 -7.14 -12.50 -5.93
C THR A 407 -6.36 -11.55 -6.83
N GLY A 408 -6.96 -11.07 -7.92
CA GLY A 408 -6.27 -10.31 -8.95
C GLY A 408 -5.34 -11.14 -9.83
N ALA A 409 -5.43 -12.48 -9.74
CA ALA A 409 -4.58 -13.40 -10.47
C ALA A 409 -4.83 -13.39 -11.97
N LYS A 410 -3.80 -13.78 -12.74
CA LYS A 410 -3.92 -14.12 -14.15
C LYS A 410 -4.40 -15.57 -14.29
N THR A 411 -5.27 -15.84 -15.26
CA THR A 411 -5.81 -17.17 -15.50
C THR A 411 -5.13 -17.84 -16.69
N ILE A 412 -4.83 -19.13 -16.55
CA ILE A 412 -4.39 -20.02 -17.63
C ILE A 412 -5.44 -21.13 -17.74
N VAL A 413 -6.09 -21.20 -18.89
CA VAL A 413 -7.16 -22.16 -19.16
C VAL A 413 -6.63 -23.20 -20.13
N ILE A 414 -6.64 -24.46 -19.71
CA ILE A 414 -6.33 -25.61 -20.56
C ILE A 414 -7.68 -26.22 -20.94
N MET A 415 -7.99 -26.29 -22.22
CA MET A 415 -9.28 -26.63 -22.81
C MET A 415 -10.31 -25.47 -22.71
N LYS A 416 -10.74 -25.02 -23.88
CA LYS A 416 -11.68 -23.91 -24.02
C LYS A 416 -13.04 -24.27 -23.42
N PRO A 417 -13.61 -23.42 -22.55
CA PRO A 417 -15.00 -23.59 -22.10
C PRO A 417 -15.98 -23.40 -23.26
N PRO A 418 -17.18 -24.01 -23.22
CA PRO A 418 -18.17 -23.93 -24.28
C PRO A 418 -18.74 -22.53 -24.49
N PHE A 419 -18.63 -21.63 -23.46
CA PHE A 419 -19.05 -20.24 -23.53
C PHE A 419 -17.87 -19.29 -23.28
N PRO A 420 -17.87 -18.07 -23.86
CA PRO A 420 -16.86 -17.06 -23.56
C PRO A 420 -17.02 -16.58 -22.11
N TYR A 421 -15.96 -16.69 -21.36
CA TYR A 421 -15.85 -16.20 -19.98
C TYR A 421 -14.91 -15.01 -19.88
#